data_1f81c83c14bc0a592d8729da98d25cac
#
_entry.id   1f81c83c14bc0a592d8729da98d25cac
#
_cell.length_a   1.000
_cell.length_b   1.000
_cell.length_c   1.000
_cell.angle_alpha   90.00
_cell.angle_beta   90.00
_cell.angle_gamma   90.00
#
_symmetry.space_group_name_H-M   'P 1'
#
loop_
_entity.id
_entity.type
_entity.pdbx_description
1 polymer ?
#
loop_
_entity_poly.entity_id
_entity_poly.type
_entity_poly.pdbx_seq_one_letter_code
_entity_poly.pdbx_strand_id
1 'polypeptide(L)'
;RNSTLAARFPLQLITPHPRYSFHTHTDGKDSTINDIEAHRLLIDGRYYWPARLNPQDAAERGIENHDLIRLFNDRGEVICGAVVTERILAGVVHSYESSAVYDPIGEPGLSPERGGCVNQLTPARPQTAKTTATAPNSCLIEVEQWRATAAL
;
A
#
# COMPACT_ATOMS: atom_id res chain seq x y z
N ARG A 1 12.68 8.18 -18.36
CA ARG A 1 12.08 8.45 -17.02
C ARG A 1 11.15 9.64 -17.17
N ASN A 2 9.90 9.52 -16.71
CA ASN A 2 8.98 10.64 -16.71
C ASN A 2 9.28 11.51 -15.47
N SER A 3 10.13 12.51 -15.62
CA SER A 3 10.59 13.38 -14.54
C SER A 3 9.44 14.09 -13.82
N THR A 4 8.39 14.47 -14.55
CA THR A 4 7.22 15.17 -14.00
C THR A 4 6.42 14.26 -13.06
N LEU A 5 6.22 13.00 -13.41
CA LEU A 5 5.51 12.04 -12.55
C LEU A 5 6.33 11.71 -11.29
N ALA A 6 7.65 11.52 -11.45
CA ALA A 6 8.54 11.27 -10.32
C ALA A 6 8.69 12.46 -9.36
N ALA A 7 8.47 13.69 -9.85
CA ALA A 7 8.45 14.87 -8.98
C ALA A 7 7.18 14.93 -8.10
N ARG A 8 6.06 14.37 -8.58
CA ARG A 8 4.80 14.32 -7.82
C ARG A 8 4.69 13.07 -6.94
N PHE A 9 5.25 11.97 -7.39
CA PHE A 9 5.17 10.64 -6.75
C PHE A 9 6.59 10.05 -6.71
N PRO A 10 7.42 10.45 -5.73
CA PRO A 10 8.85 10.14 -5.72
C PRO A 10 9.18 8.70 -5.29
N LEU A 11 8.23 8.01 -4.64
CA LEU A 11 8.47 6.69 -4.09
C LEU A 11 8.05 5.59 -5.06
N GLN A 12 8.88 4.56 -5.19
CA GLN A 12 8.55 3.38 -5.98
C GLN A 12 7.82 2.35 -5.13
N LEU A 13 6.59 2.01 -5.51
CA LEU A 13 5.85 0.91 -4.90
C LEU A 13 6.29 -0.43 -5.49
N ILE A 14 6.58 -1.39 -4.61
CA ILE A 14 6.75 -2.81 -4.95
C ILE A 14 5.69 -3.63 -4.23
N THR A 15 5.09 -4.57 -4.95
CA THR A 15 3.90 -5.32 -4.48
C THR A 15 4.10 -6.83 -4.65
N PRO A 16 4.98 -7.47 -3.83
CA PRO A 16 5.16 -8.91 -3.88
C PRO A 16 3.96 -9.65 -3.26
N HIS A 17 3.90 -10.95 -3.52
CA HIS A 17 2.97 -11.86 -2.84
C HIS A 17 3.22 -11.88 -1.33
N PRO A 18 2.17 -11.95 -0.51
CA PRO A 18 2.31 -12.10 0.93
C PRO A 18 2.89 -13.48 1.28
N ARG A 19 3.65 -13.52 2.38
CA ARG A 19 4.33 -14.75 2.82
C ARG A 19 3.37 -15.80 3.36
N TYR A 20 2.28 -15.38 4.00
CA TYR A 20 1.40 -16.26 4.79
C TYR A 20 -0.01 -16.42 4.20
N SER A 21 -0.25 -15.86 3.02
CA SER A 21 -1.50 -16.09 2.29
C SER A 21 -1.21 -16.41 0.83
N PHE A 22 -2.11 -17.14 0.20
CA PHE A 22 -2.01 -17.50 -1.21
C PHE A 22 -3.03 -16.69 -2.00
N HIS A 23 -2.54 -15.65 -2.67
CA HIS A 23 -3.40 -14.67 -3.34
C HIS A 23 -4.51 -14.18 -2.37
N THR A 24 -5.76 -14.16 -2.83
CA THR A 24 -6.91 -13.74 -2.03
C THR A 24 -7.54 -14.86 -1.19
N HIS A 25 -6.96 -16.07 -1.16
CA HIS A 25 -7.65 -17.23 -0.59
C HIS A 25 -7.83 -17.19 0.93
N THR A 26 -6.86 -16.67 1.66
CA THR A 26 -6.88 -16.66 3.14
C THR A 26 -6.94 -15.26 3.72
N ASP A 27 -6.94 -14.23 2.87
CA ASP A 27 -6.92 -12.85 3.31
C ASP A 27 -8.20 -12.47 4.08
N GLY A 28 -8.01 -11.96 5.29
CA GLY A 28 -9.09 -11.48 6.15
C GLY A 28 -10.05 -12.54 6.68
N LYS A 29 -9.85 -13.81 6.35
CA LYS A 29 -10.76 -14.90 6.69
C LYS A 29 -10.32 -15.72 7.91
N ASP A 30 -9.05 -15.66 8.24
CA ASP A 30 -8.45 -16.41 9.34
C ASP A 30 -7.73 -15.47 10.30
N SER A 31 -8.24 -15.37 11.53
CA SER A 31 -7.63 -14.52 12.58
C SER A 31 -6.22 -14.99 12.93
N THR A 32 -5.96 -16.30 12.91
CA THR A 32 -4.64 -16.85 13.24
C THR A 32 -3.58 -16.36 12.26
N ILE A 33 -3.91 -16.24 10.98
CA ILE A 33 -2.98 -15.71 9.97
C ILE A 33 -2.82 -14.19 10.13
N ASN A 34 -3.88 -13.48 10.43
CA ASN A 34 -3.82 -12.02 10.65
C ASN A 34 -2.93 -11.66 11.85
N ASP A 35 -2.92 -12.50 12.90
CA ASP A 35 -2.12 -12.29 14.11
C ASP A 35 -0.63 -12.64 13.93
N ILE A 36 -0.22 -13.21 12.79
CA ILE A 36 1.20 -13.44 12.52
C ILE A 36 1.92 -12.10 12.40
N GLU A 37 3.00 -11.96 13.16
CA GLU A 37 3.83 -10.77 13.16
C GLU A 37 4.24 -10.36 11.74
N ALA A 38 4.08 -9.09 11.44
CA ALA A 38 4.40 -8.47 10.13
C ALA A 38 3.55 -8.96 8.94
N HIS A 39 2.50 -9.78 9.16
CA HIS A 39 1.52 -10.09 8.12
C HIS A 39 0.45 -9.01 8.05
N ARG A 40 -0.15 -8.68 9.20
CA ARG A 40 -1.10 -7.58 9.37
C ARG A 40 -0.71 -6.73 10.57
N LEU A 41 -1.20 -5.50 10.60
CA LEU A 41 -1.11 -4.62 11.76
C LEU A 41 -2.50 -4.40 12.35
N LEU A 42 -2.68 -4.71 13.62
CA LEU A 42 -3.89 -4.39 14.34
C LEU A 42 -3.78 -2.95 14.89
N ILE A 43 -4.56 -2.04 14.33
CA ILE A 43 -4.60 -0.62 14.70
C ILE A 43 -6.06 -0.25 14.95
N ASP A 44 -6.36 0.27 16.13
CA ASP A 44 -7.71 0.67 16.57
C ASP A 44 -8.78 -0.41 16.32
N GLY A 45 -8.43 -1.68 16.60
CA GLY A 45 -9.34 -2.81 16.48
C GLY A 45 -9.56 -3.34 15.06
N ARG A 46 -8.80 -2.84 14.08
CA ARG A 46 -8.87 -3.27 12.69
C ARG A 46 -7.52 -3.73 12.17
N TYR A 47 -7.52 -4.80 11.36
CA TYR A 47 -6.33 -5.27 10.67
C TYR A 47 -6.11 -4.49 9.37
N TYR A 48 -4.91 -3.89 9.25
CA TYR A 48 -4.44 -3.23 8.04
C TYR A 48 -3.30 -4.01 7.38
N TRP A 49 -3.18 -3.92 6.07
CA TRP A 49 -1.99 -4.34 5.38
C TRP A 49 -0.80 -3.45 5.75
N PRO A 50 0.40 -4.02 5.97
CA PRO A 50 1.59 -3.23 6.25
C PRO A 50 2.10 -2.57 4.97
N ALA A 51 2.54 -1.33 5.10
CA ALA A 51 3.40 -0.67 4.13
C ALA A 51 4.74 -0.36 4.78
N ARG A 52 5.81 -0.92 4.22
CA ARG A 52 7.16 -0.78 4.76
C ARG A 52 7.88 0.37 4.09
N LEU A 53 8.46 1.25 4.90
CA LEU A 53 9.19 2.45 4.48
C LEU A 53 10.57 2.49 5.13
N ASN A 54 11.52 3.08 4.40
CA ASN A 54 12.81 3.41 5.00
C ASN A 54 12.66 4.51 6.06
N PRO A 55 13.44 4.50 7.16
CA PRO A 55 13.39 5.54 8.19
C PRO A 55 13.58 6.97 7.67
N GLN A 56 14.40 7.15 6.63
CA GLN A 56 14.58 8.47 6.01
C GLN A 56 13.29 8.96 5.35
N ASP A 57 12.64 8.12 4.53
CA ASP A 57 11.39 8.46 3.84
C ASP A 57 10.26 8.72 4.82
N ALA A 58 10.21 7.96 5.93
CA ALA A 58 9.23 8.12 7.00
C ALA A 58 9.43 9.45 7.75
N ALA A 59 10.69 9.77 8.12
CA ALA A 59 11.02 11.00 8.84
C ALA A 59 10.69 12.26 8.01
N GLU A 60 10.99 12.25 6.71
CA GLU A 60 10.66 13.35 5.78
C GLU A 60 9.16 13.65 5.71
N ARG A 61 8.32 12.67 6.08
CA ARG A 61 6.84 12.73 6.04
C ARG A 61 6.18 12.79 7.41
N GLY A 62 6.98 12.81 8.49
CA GLY A 62 6.49 12.79 9.87
C GLY A 62 5.71 11.52 10.21
N ILE A 63 6.09 10.39 9.61
CA ILE A 63 5.46 9.08 9.79
C ILE A 63 6.24 8.29 10.84
N GLU A 64 5.52 7.77 11.82
CA GLU A 64 6.05 6.86 12.83
C GLU A 64 5.61 5.41 12.57
N ASN A 65 6.27 4.49 13.26
CA ASN A 65 5.92 3.07 13.16
C ASN A 65 4.51 2.83 13.71
N HIS A 66 3.69 2.09 12.99
CA HIS A 66 2.27 1.79 13.25
C HIS A 66 1.30 2.96 13.02
N ASP A 67 1.73 4.09 12.49
CA ASP A 67 0.80 5.08 11.99
C ASP A 67 -0.08 4.52 10.88
N LEU A 68 -1.32 4.99 10.80
CA LEU A 68 -2.09 4.85 9.57
C LEU A 68 -1.55 5.82 8.53
N ILE A 69 -1.31 5.32 7.33
CA ILE A 69 -0.76 6.07 6.21
C ILE A 69 -1.58 5.86 4.95
N ARG A 70 -1.62 6.87 4.10
CA ARG A 70 -2.21 6.84 2.78
C ARG A 70 -1.12 6.68 1.73
N LEU A 71 -1.20 5.63 0.93
CA LEU A 71 -0.44 5.45 -0.30
C LEU A 71 -1.31 5.94 -1.45
N PHE A 72 -0.80 6.81 -2.31
CA PHE A 72 -1.64 7.37 -3.38
C PHE A 72 -0.88 7.77 -4.64
N ASN A 73 -1.61 7.85 -5.73
CA ASN A 73 -1.20 8.44 -6.99
C ASN A 73 -2.44 8.90 -7.81
N ASP A 74 -2.26 9.24 -9.09
CA ASP A 74 -3.37 9.66 -9.97
C ASP A 74 -4.45 8.58 -10.21
N ARG A 75 -4.25 7.31 -9.75
CA ARG A 75 -5.19 6.19 -9.98
C ARG A 75 -6.06 5.89 -8.78
N GLY A 76 -5.58 6.15 -7.58
CA GLY A 76 -6.32 5.80 -6.37
C GLY A 76 -5.53 6.04 -5.10
N GLU A 77 -6.13 5.58 -4.00
CA GLU A 77 -5.65 5.80 -2.65
C GLU A 77 -5.92 4.57 -1.79
N VAL A 78 -4.90 4.13 -1.04
CA VAL A 78 -4.98 2.93 -0.19
C VAL A 78 -4.46 3.26 1.20
N ILE A 79 -5.22 2.90 2.23
CA ILE A 79 -4.82 3.06 3.63
C ILE A 79 -4.13 1.80 4.12
N CYS A 80 -2.93 1.96 4.63
CA CYS A 80 -2.09 0.91 5.21
C CYS A 80 -1.61 1.30 6.60
N GLY A 81 -1.08 0.34 7.35
CA GLY A 81 -0.31 0.62 8.55
C GLY A 81 1.18 0.72 8.24
N ALA A 82 1.85 1.73 8.77
CA ALA A 82 3.27 1.95 8.55
C ALA A 82 4.15 0.94 9.30
N VAL A 83 5.15 0.39 8.62
CA VAL A 83 6.27 -0.34 9.20
C VAL A 83 7.56 0.36 8.80
N VAL A 84 8.14 1.10 9.72
CA VAL A 84 9.40 1.82 9.49
C VAL A 84 10.57 0.87 9.73
N THR A 85 11.39 0.65 8.71
CA THR A 85 12.47 -0.36 8.76
C THR A 85 13.61 -0.07 7.80
N GLU A 86 14.84 -0.30 8.23
CA GLU A 86 16.05 -0.21 7.40
C GLU A 86 16.16 -1.34 6.35
N ARG A 87 15.27 -2.34 6.40
CA ARG A 87 15.25 -3.44 5.42
C ARG A 87 14.71 -3.05 4.06
N ILE A 88 14.22 -1.83 3.90
CA ILE A 88 13.74 -1.24 2.65
C ILE A 88 14.68 -0.09 2.27
N LEU A 89 15.06 -0.02 1.01
CA LEU A 89 15.88 1.08 0.48
C LEU A 89 15.08 2.39 0.49
N ALA A 90 15.76 3.50 0.76
CA ALA A 90 15.17 4.83 0.61
C ALA A 90 14.65 5.03 -0.83
N GLY A 91 13.48 5.66 -0.95
CA GLY A 91 12.76 5.83 -2.20
C GLY A 91 11.90 4.63 -2.63
N VAL A 92 11.80 3.57 -1.79
CA VAL A 92 11.00 2.37 -2.07
C VAL A 92 9.97 2.15 -0.97
N VAL A 93 8.74 1.86 -1.36
CA VAL A 93 7.66 1.39 -0.48
C VAL A 93 7.31 -0.04 -0.85
N HIS A 94 7.21 -0.90 0.16
CA HIS A 94 6.81 -2.29 -0.01
C HIS A 94 5.46 -2.51 0.66
N SER A 95 4.46 -2.95 -0.11
CA SER A 95 3.21 -3.46 0.44
C SER A 95 2.81 -4.73 -0.30
N TYR A 96 2.05 -5.60 0.35
CA TYR A 96 1.65 -6.85 -0.29
C TYR A 96 0.50 -6.63 -1.28
N GLU A 97 0.51 -7.37 -2.39
CA GLU A 97 -0.66 -7.53 -3.24
C GLU A 97 -1.67 -8.52 -2.63
N SER A 98 -2.71 -8.83 -3.37
CA SER A 98 -3.64 -9.94 -3.06
C SER A 98 -4.60 -9.69 -1.90
N SER A 99 -4.91 -8.45 -1.57
CA SER A 99 -6.05 -8.17 -0.68
C SER A 99 -7.35 -8.72 -1.30
N ALA A 100 -8.10 -9.51 -0.52
CA ALA A 100 -9.41 -10.03 -0.90
C ALA A 100 -10.56 -9.07 -0.56
N VAL A 101 -10.26 -8.04 0.21
CA VAL A 101 -11.26 -7.11 0.74
C VAL A 101 -11.05 -5.74 0.10
N TYR A 102 -12.01 -5.31 -0.69
CA TYR A 102 -12.12 -3.93 -1.13
C TYR A 102 -13.08 -3.21 -0.18
N ASP A 103 -12.57 -2.27 0.60
CA ASP A 103 -13.31 -1.57 1.65
C ASP A 103 -13.11 -0.05 1.53
N PRO A 104 -13.85 0.61 0.62
CA PRO A 104 -13.78 2.06 0.48
C PRO A 104 -14.39 2.77 1.70
N ILE A 105 -13.77 3.88 2.12
CA ILE A 105 -14.26 4.67 3.27
C ILE A 105 -15.53 5.45 2.90
N GLY A 106 -15.65 5.82 1.63
CA GLY A 106 -16.79 6.54 1.06
C GLY A 106 -17.25 5.93 -0.24
N GLU A 107 -17.45 6.74 -1.27
CA GLU A 107 -17.92 6.26 -2.56
C GLU A 107 -16.85 5.38 -3.26
N PRO A 108 -17.22 4.15 -3.70
CA PRO A 108 -16.30 3.25 -4.37
C PRO A 108 -15.64 3.88 -5.60
N GLY A 109 -14.32 3.78 -5.68
CA GLY A 109 -13.51 4.33 -6.78
C GLY A 109 -13.22 5.83 -6.68
N LEU A 110 -13.84 6.56 -5.76
CA LEU A 110 -13.63 7.98 -5.54
C LEU A 110 -13.09 8.32 -4.14
N SER A 111 -13.03 7.35 -3.25
CA SER A 111 -12.53 7.53 -1.89
C SER A 111 -11.36 6.59 -1.62
N PRO A 112 -10.52 6.92 -0.62
CA PRO A 112 -9.53 5.98 -0.12
C PRO A 112 -10.17 4.66 0.29
N GLU A 113 -9.47 3.56 0.07
CA GLU A 113 -9.89 2.25 0.52
C GLU A 113 -8.93 1.73 1.61
N ARG A 114 -9.43 0.97 2.55
CA ARG A 114 -8.70 0.49 3.72
C ARG A 114 -8.58 -1.03 3.81
N GLY A 115 -8.96 -1.73 2.76
CA GLY A 115 -8.78 -3.18 2.62
C GLY A 115 -7.37 -3.58 2.18
N GLY A 116 -6.56 -2.62 1.68
CA GLY A 116 -5.19 -2.85 1.24
C GLY A 116 -5.07 -3.28 -0.23
N CYS A 117 -6.02 -2.90 -1.08
CA CYS A 117 -6.03 -3.23 -2.50
C CYS A 117 -5.02 -2.38 -3.30
N VAL A 118 -3.72 -2.56 -3.04
CA VAL A 118 -2.63 -1.78 -3.67
C VAL A 118 -2.62 -1.86 -5.21
N ASN A 119 -3.28 -2.85 -5.79
CA ASN A 119 -3.43 -2.96 -7.24
C ASN A 119 -4.19 -1.78 -7.88
N GLN A 120 -4.98 -1.02 -7.11
CA GLN A 120 -5.59 0.22 -7.58
C GLN A 120 -4.53 1.27 -7.98
N LEU A 121 -3.36 1.25 -7.38
CA LEU A 121 -2.28 2.18 -7.64
C LEU A 121 -1.45 1.78 -8.87
N THR A 122 -1.49 0.51 -9.27
CA THR A 122 -0.61 -0.03 -10.31
C THR A 122 -1.10 0.28 -11.72
N PRO A 123 -0.19 0.54 -12.69
CA PRO A 123 -0.59 0.83 -14.04
C PRO A 123 -1.05 -0.44 -14.79
N ALA A 124 -2.21 -0.37 -15.43
CA ALA A 124 -2.71 -1.43 -16.31
C ALA A 124 -2.07 -1.33 -17.71
N ARG A 125 -0.75 -1.43 -17.79
CA ARG A 125 -0.03 -1.41 -19.06
C ARG A 125 0.78 -2.68 -19.26
N PRO A 126 0.86 -3.21 -20.50
CA PRO A 126 1.65 -4.40 -20.76
C PRO A 126 3.16 -4.12 -20.57
N GLN A 127 3.90 -5.14 -20.17
CA GLN A 127 5.36 -5.08 -20.05
C GLN A 127 6.04 -4.84 -21.40
N THR A 128 5.52 -5.45 -22.45
CA THR A 128 5.96 -5.26 -23.84
C THR A 128 4.77 -5.22 -24.78
N ALA A 129 4.96 -4.77 -26.01
CA ALA A 129 3.91 -4.66 -27.02
C ALA A 129 3.23 -5.99 -27.39
N LYS A 130 3.84 -7.14 -27.03
CA LYS A 130 3.36 -8.48 -27.40
C LYS A 130 2.95 -9.35 -26.21
N THR A 131 2.85 -8.79 -25.01
CA THR A 131 2.45 -9.53 -23.81
C THR A 131 1.23 -8.90 -23.16
N THR A 132 0.41 -9.73 -22.54
CA THR A 132 -0.72 -9.29 -21.70
C THR A 132 -0.31 -9.11 -20.23
N ALA A 133 0.92 -9.52 -19.84
CA ALA A 133 1.42 -9.32 -18.49
C ALA A 133 1.61 -7.83 -18.19
N THR A 134 1.20 -7.41 -17.01
CA THR A 134 1.37 -6.03 -16.52
C THR A 134 2.72 -5.82 -15.83
N ALA A 135 3.12 -4.57 -15.63
CA ALA A 135 4.35 -4.19 -14.94
C ALA A 135 4.01 -3.50 -13.60
N PRO A 136 3.48 -4.23 -12.59
CA PRO A 136 2.99 -3.64 -11.34
C PRO A 136 4.10 -2.95 -10.55
N ASN A 137 5.30 -3.51 -10.53
CA ASN A 137 6.45 -2.98 -9.79
C ASN A 137 7.11 -1.72 -10.44
N SER A 138 6.50 -1.12 -11.45
CA SER A 138 6.92 0.18 -12.01
C SER A 138 5.99 1.32 -11.58
N CYS A 139 5.28 1.17 -10.49
CA CYS A 139 4.33 2.12 -9.95
C CYS A 139 5.04 3.18 -9.11
N LEU A 140 4.74 4.46 -9.35
CA LEU A 140 5.17 5.57 -8.52
C LEU A 140 4.00 6.04 -7.66
N ILE A 141 4.30 6.35 -6.41
CA ILE A 141 3.35 6.80 -5.39
C ILE A 141 3.94 7.91 -4.53
N GLU A 142 3.09 8.57 -3.77
CA GLU A 142 3.43 9.33 -2.59
C GLU A 142 2.78 8.69 -1.37
N VAL A 143 3.32 8.98 -0.19
CA VAL A 143 2.83 8.49 1.10
C VAL A 143 2.68 9.65 2.06
N GLU A 144 1.60 9.69 2.80
CA GLU A 144 1.40 10.67 3.87
C GLU A 144 0.73 10.03 5.08
N GLN A 145 0.84 10.66 6.24
CA GLN A 145 0.11 10.24 7.43
C GLN A 145 -1.40 10.37 7.18
N TRP A 146 -2.13 9.29 7.43
CA TRP A 146 -3.59 9.31 7.34
C TRP A 146 -4.19 9.83 8.65
N ARG A 147 -4.93 10.91 8.56
CA ARG A 147 -5.75 11.42 9.65
C ARG A 147 -7.19 11.32 9.19
N ALA A 148 -7.97 10.44 9.84
CA ALA A 148 -9.41 10.43 9.60
C ALA A 148 -9.94 11.84 9.84
N THR A 149 -10.48 12.46 8.80
CA THR A 149 -11.24 13.69 8.98
C THR A 149 -12.40 13.33 9.90
N ALA A 150 -12.46 13.93 11.07
CA ALA A 150 -13.63 13.77 11.92
C ALA A 150 -14.87 14.09 11.05
N ALA A 151 -15.75 13.11 10.91
CA ALA A 151 -17.03 13.36 10.25
C ALA A 151 -17.71 14.50 11.02
N LEU A 152 -17.93 15.61 10.31
CA LEU A 152 -18.72 16.74 10.81
C LEU A 152 -20.17 16.29 10.96
#